data_88f8f44323976a9c51e9b2559ab1d85a
#
_entry.id   88f8f44323976a9c51e9b2559ab1d85a
#
_cell.length_a   1.000
_cell.length_b   1.000
_cell.length_c   1.000
_cell.angle_alpha   90.00
_cell.angle_beta   90.00
_cell.angle_gamma   90.00
#
_symmetry.space_group_name_H-M   'P 1'
#
loop_
_entity.id
_entity.type
_entity.pdbx_description
1 polymer ?
#
loop_
_entity_poly.entity_id
_entity_poly.type
_entity_poly.pdbx_seq_one_letter_code
_entity_poly.pdbx_strand_id
1 'polypeptide(L)'
;MGSGLNGQNFAFNGYLPIDKIERKKAIKNLENRSQKWDQSQIFMETPYRNEKLLEDLKRSLDRETQLCIAYELTQPEEFIKTMSVGEWNKTNIHFHKKPAIFIIHKQD
;
A
#
# COMPACT_ATOMS: atom_id res chain seq x y z
N MET A 1 0.74 5.06 -14.79
CA MET A 1 0.05 5.21 -13.51
C MET A 1 0.64 6.35 -12.71
N GLY A 2 -0.19 7.04 -11.93
CA GLY A 2 0.27 8.21 -11.18
C GLY A 2 1.17 7.91 -10.00
N SER A 3 1.38 6.63 -9.68
CA SER A 3 2.18 6.22 -8.52
C SER A 3 3.69 6.32 -8.74
N GLY A 4 4.15 6.36 -9.98
CA GLY A 4 5.57 6.32 -10.30
C GLY A 4 6.22 4.96 -10.15
N LEU A 5 5.46 3.93 -9.82
CA LEU A 5 5.93 2.55 -9.74
C LEU A 5 5.82 1.87 -11.11
N ASN A 6 6.35 0.66 -11.22
CA ASN A 6 6.30 -0.09 -12.47
C ASN A 6 4.84 -0.33 -12.88
N GLY A 7 4.37 0.41 -13.89
CA GLY A 7 3.00 0.32 -14.36
C GLY A 7 2.76 -0.76 -15.40
N GLN A 8 3.80 -1.45 -15.84
CA GLN A 8 3.67 -2.48 -16.86
C GLN A 8 3.37 -3.86 -16.29
N ASN A 9 3.64 -4.06 -15.01
CA ASN A 9 3.41 -5.34 -14.37
C ASN A 9 2.83 -5.10 -12.98
N PHE A 10 1.53 -5.28 -12.85
CA PHE A 10 0.84 -5.08 -11.58
C PHE A 10 -0.29 -6.08 -11.42
N ALA A 11 -0.65 -6.36 -10.18
CA ALA A 11 -1.77 -7.23 -9.84
C ALA A 11 -2.70 -6.51 -8.88
N PHE A 12 -4.01 -6.59 -9.15
CA PHE A 12 -5.02 -6.02 -8.28
C PHE A 12 -5.58 -7.11 -7.37
N ASN A 13 -5.50 -6.89 -6.07
CA ASN A 13 -5.84 -7.90 -5.07
C ASN A 13 -7.13 -7.59 -4.29
N GLY A 14 -7.78 -6.46 -4.57
CA GLY A 14 -8.99 -6.07 -3.86
C GLY A 14 -8.72 -5.72 -2.41
N TYR A 15 -9.56 -6.22 -1.52
CA TYR A 15 -9.43 -5.96 -0.08
C TYR A 15 -8.63 -7.06 0.59
N LEU A 16 -7.81 -6.68 1.57
CA LEU A 16 -7.08 -7.65 2.37
C LEU A 16 -7.98 -8.23 3.47
N PRO A 17 -7.62 -9.40 4.03
CA PRO A 17 -8.41 -9.97 5.13
C PRO A 17 -8.53 -9.02 6.32
N ILE A 18 -9.66 -9.10 7.02
CA ILE A 18 -9.91 -8.29 8.20
C ILE A 18 -9.17 -8.86 9.41
N ASP A 19 -9.08 -10.18 9.50
CA ASP A 19 -8.37 -10.86 10.59
C ASP A 19 -6.91 -10.41 10.62
N LYS A 20 -6.44 -10.03 11.80
CA LYS A 20 -5.10 -9.47 11.95
C LYS A 20 -4.00 -10.44 11.51
N ILE A 21 -4.13 -11.71 11.87
CA ILE A 21 -3.11 -12.72 11.53
C ILE A 21 -3.13 -13.01 10.03
N GLU A 22 -4.32 -13.19 9.46
CA GLU A 22 -4.47 -13.44 8.04
C GLU A 22 -4.02 -12.23 7.21
N ARG A 23 -4.29 -11.02 7.68
CA ARG A 23 -3.85 -9.81 7.00
C ARG A 23 -2.34 -9.70 6.96
N LYS A 24 -1.68 -10.02 8.08
CA LYS A 24 -0.21 -9.99 8.12
C LYS A 24 0.38 -10.98 7.12
N LYS A 25 -0.18 -12.18 7.06
CA LYS A 25 0.25 -13.19 6.08
C LYS A 25 0.04 -12.71 4.65
N ALA A 26 -1.11 -12.10 4.38
CA ALA A 26 -1.42 -11.59 3.05
C ALA A 26 -0.43 -10.50 2.64
N ILE A 27 -0.11 -9.58 3.54
CA ILE A 27 0.85 -8.50 3.28
C ILE A 27 2.21 -9.08 2.91
N LYS A 28 2.70 -10.04 3.68
CA LYS A 28 4.01 -10.66 3.40
C LYS A 28 3.99 -11.44 2.08
N ASN A 29 2.90 -12.11 1.77
CA ASN A 29 2.76 -12.80 0.49
C ASN A 29 2.81 -11.83 -0.69
N LEU A 30 2.12 -10.71 -0.57
CA LEU A 30 2.13 -9.70 -1.63
C LEU A 30 3.53 -9.11 -1.81
N GLU A 31 4.24 -8.86 -0.71
CA GLU A 31 5.60 -8.36 -0.78
C GLU A 31 6.53 -9.36 -1.48
N ASN A 32 6.41 -10.65 -1.13
CA ASN A 32 7.20 -11.70 -1.74
C ASN A 32 6.92 -11.84 -3.23
N ARG A 33 5.65 -11.77 -3.63
CA ARG A 33 5.29 -11.80 -5.05
C ARG A 33 5.83 -10.59 -5.79
N SER A 34 5.76 -9.44 -5.16
CA SER A 34 6.26 -8.20 -5.76
C SER A 34 7.75 -8.34 -6.09
N GLN A 35 8.52 -8.86 -5.14
CA GLN A 35 9.96 -9.06 -5.34
C GLN A 35 10.24 -10.14 -6.38
N LYS A 36 9.57 -11.27 -6.27
CA LYS A 36 9.82 -12.43 -7.13
C LYS A 36 9.53 -12.15 -8.59
N TRP A 37 8.44 -11.42 -8.86
CA TRP A 37 7.97 -11.20 -10.22
C TRP A 37 8.15 -9.77 -10.72
N ASP A 38 8.83 -8.92 -9.94
CA ASP A 38 8.96 -7.50 -10.24
C ASP A 38 7.59 -6.91 -10.58
N GLN A 39 6.64 -7.13 -9.68
CA GLN A 39 5.25 -6.79 -9.90
C GLN A 39 4.72 -5.90 -8.79
N SER A 40 4.07 -4.80 -9.14
CA SER A 40 3.39 -3.96 -8.17
C SER A 40 2.11 -4.64 -7.70
N GLN A 41 1.86 -4.63 -6.40
CA GLN A 41 0.66 -5.21 -5.82
C GLN A 41 -0.26 -4.09 -5.37
N ILE A 42 -1.49 -4.10 -5.88
CA ILE A 42 -2.48 -3.06 -5.62
C ILE A 42 -3.58 -3.63 -4.74
N PHE A 43 -3.94 -2.91 -3.68
CA PHE A 43 -5.05 -3.31 -2.82
C PHE A 43 -5.74 -2.08 -2.24
N MET A 44 -6.94 -2.29 -1.72
CA MET A 44 -7.79 -1.22 -1.23
C MET A 44 -8.17 -1.45 0.23
N GLU A 45 -8.60 -0.37 0.90
CA GLU A 45 -9.16 -0.49 2.23
C GLU A 45 -10.29 0.52 2.41
N THR A 46 -11.22 0.18 3.30
CA THR A 46 -12.35 1.06 3.62
C THR A 46 -11.91 2.22 4.50
N PRO A 47 -12.70 3.32 4.54
CA PRO A 47 -12.34 4.48 5.37
C PRO A 47 -12.17 4.14 6.85
N TYR A 48 -12.85 3.10 7.32
CA TYR A 48 -12.82 2.74 8.75
C TYR A 48 -11.56 1.99 9.15
N ARG A 49 -10.82 1.43 8.19
CA ARG A 49 -9.65 0.59 8.48
C ARG A 49 -8.36 1.09 7.83
N ASN A 50 -8.41 2.22 7.14
CA ASN A 50 -7.23 2.76 6.44
C ASN A 50 -6.02 2.95 7.36
N GLU A 51 -6.23 3.62 8.48
CA GLU A 51 -5.12 3.94 9.37
C GLU A 51 -4.53 2.67 10.00
N LYS A 52 -5.40 1.73 10.34
CA LYS A 52 -4.94 0.47 10.93
C LYS A 52 -4.17 -0.36 9.89
N LEU A 53 -4.64 -0.38 8.65
CA LEU A 53 -3.91 -1.08 7.59
C LEU A 53 -2.54 -0.44 7.38
N LEU A 54 -2.46 0.87 7.39
CA LEU A 54 -1.18 1.55 7.24
C LEU A 54 -0.21 1.17 8.35
N GLU A 55 -0.67 1.09 9.59
CA GLU A 55 0.18 0.63 10.69
C GLU A 55 0.68 -0.78 10.45
N ASP A 56 -0.20 -1.68 10.01
CA ASP A 56 0.18 -3.07 9.74
C ASP A 56 1.18 -3.16 8.60
N LEU A 57 1.02 -2.33 7.57
CA LEU A 57 1.97 -2.27 6.45
C LEU A 57 3.34 -1.80 6.93
N LYS A 58 3.38 -0.77 7.77
CA LYS A 58 4.64 -0.25 8.29
C LYS A 58 5.38 -1.28 9.15
N ARG A 59 4.64 -2.14 9.84
CA ARG A 59 5.24 -3.17 10.69
C ARG A 59 5.64 -4.43 9.94
N SER A 60 4.92 -4.74 8.86
CA SER A 60 5.07 -6.02 8.16
C SER A 60 5.98 -5.94 6.95
N LEU A 61 6.02 -4.80 6.28
CA LEU A 61 6.83 -4.64 5.07
C LEU A 61 8.27 -4.27 5.42
N ASP A 62 9.20 -4.62 4.54
CA ASP A 62 10.58 -4.21 4.68
C ASP A 62 10.68 -2.69 4.49
N ARG A 63 11.65 -2.09 5.16
CA ARG A 63 11.82 -0.63 5.15
C ARG A 63 12.12 -0.09 3.75
N GLU A 64 12.71 -0.91 2.89
CA GLU A 64 13.07 -0.51 1.53
C GLU A 64 11.95 -0.69 0.53
N THR A 65 10.88 -1.39 0.90
CA THR A 65 9.73 -1.60 0.02
C THR A 65 9.06 -0.26 -0.26
N GLN A 66 8.77 0.01 -1.54
CA GLN A 66 8.07 1.22 -1.93
C GLN A 66 6.58 1.08 -1.64
N LEU A 67 6.00 2.10 -1.06
CA LEU A 67 4.58 2.14 -0.75
C LEU A 67 3.97 3.41 -1.30
N CYS A 68 3.00 3.26 -2.21
CA CYS A 68 2.22 4.36 -2.72
C CYS A 68 0.87 4.38 -2.02
N ILE A 69 0.45 5.54 -1.56
CA ILE A 69 -0.86 5.74 -0.96
C ILE A 69 -1.60 6.78 -1.77
N ALA A 70 -2.82 6.46 -2.20
CA ALA A 70 -3.65 7.35 -2.99
C ALA A 70 -5.06 7.38 -2.43
N TYR A 71 -5.64 8.57 -2.30
CA TYR A 71 -7.04 8.72 -1.93
C TYR A 71 -7.61 9.99 -2.57
N GLU A 72 -8.94 10.05 -2.64
CA GLU A 72 -9.67 11.14 -3.27
C GLU A 72 -9.23 11.41 -4.72
N LEU A 73 -9.01 10.31 -5.46
CA LEU A 73 -8.63 10.44 -6.88
C LEU A 73 -9.69 11.21 -7.66
N THR A 74 -9.25 12.07 -8.57
CA THR A 74 -10.08 12.95 -9.40
C THR A 74 -10.80 14.06 -8.63
N GLN A 75 -10.56 14.20 -7.32
CA GLN A 75 -11.09 15.30 -6.53
C GLN A 75 -10.05 16.41 -6.40
N PRO A 76 -10.47 17.66 -6.10
CA PRO A 76 -9.49 18.74 -5.91
C PRO A 76 -8.47 18.46 -4.82
N GLU A 77 -8.80 17.63 -3.84
CA GLU A 77 -7.93 17.29 -2.72
C GLU A 77 -7.22 15.96 -2.94
N GLU A 78 -7.06 15.55 -4.20
CA GLU A 78 -6.40 14.30 -4.54
C GLU A 78 -5.03 14.18 -3.88
N PHE A 79 -4.77 13.01 -3.32
CA PHE A 79 -3.48 12.68 -2.70
C PHE A 79 -2.90 11.44 -3.35
N ILE A 80 -1.68 11.56 -3.85
CA ILE A 80 -0.92 10.42 -4.38
C ILE A 80 0.53 10.64 -3.97
N LYS A 81 1.10 9.72 -3.21
CA LYS A 81 2.49 9.85 -2.79
C LYS A 81 3.14 8.48 -2.65
N THR A 82 4.35 8.36 -3.17
CA THR A 82 5.16 7.15 -3.11
C THR A 82 6.44 7.41 -2.34
N MET A 83 6.68 6.61 -1.31
CA MET A 83 7.91 6.65 -0.52
C MET A 83 8.24 5.23 -0.06
N SER A 84 9.48 5.02 0.38
CA SER A 84 9.80 3.77 1.04
C SER A 84 9.06 3.66 2.38
N VAL A 85 8.85 2.43 2.85
CA VAL A 85 8.21 2.21 4.15
C VAL A 85 8.98 2.91 5.26
N GLY A 86 10.31 2.91 5.18
CA GLY A 86 11.13 3.61 6.17
C GLY A 86 10.83 5.10 6.23
N GLU A 87 10.56 5.73 5.09
CA GLU A 87 10.17 7.13 5.05
C GLU A 87 8.76 7.34 5.57
N TRP A 88 7.83 6.43 5.27
CA TRP A 88 6.48 6.48 5.80
C TRP A 88 6.44 6.37 7.32
N ASN A 89 7.38 5.62 7.91
CA ASN A 89 7.48 5.51 9.36
C ASN A 89 7.77 6.85 10.05
N LYS A 90 8.33 7.79 9.32
CA LYS A 90 8.64 9.13 9.83
C LYS A 90 7.57 10.16 9.47
N THR A 91 6.52 9.75 8.79
CA THR A 91 5.50 10.64 8.26
C THR A 91 4.16 10.32 8.89
N ASN A 92 3.43 11.34 9.32
CA ASN A 92 2.05 11.18 9.76
C ASN A 92 1.12 11.53 8.61
N ILE A 93 0.11 10.69 8.41
CA ILE A 93 -0.88 10.90 7.37
C ILE A 93 -2.27 10.63 7.94
N HIS A 94 -3.22 11.46 7.57
CA HIS A 94 -4.62 11.28 7.92
C HIS A 94 -5.42 11.10 6.64
N PHE A 95 -6.20 10.02 6.59
CA PHE A 95 -7.02 9.71 5.42
C PHE A 95 -8.35 10.44 5.41
N HIS A 96 -8.68 11.17 6.48
CA HIS A 96 -9.94 11.91 6.60
C HIS A 96 -11.16 11.01 6.35
N LYS A 97 -11.07 9.74 6.76
CA LYS A 97 -12.12 8.73 6.56
C LYS A 97 -12.52 8.57 5.09
N LYS A 98 -11.53 8.57 4.21
CA LYS A 98 -11.73 8.35 2.77
C LYS A 98 -11.21 6.98 2.36
N PRO A 99 -11.84 6.33 1.37
CA PRO A 99 -11.29 5.08 0.82
C PRO A 99 -9.91 5.34 0.24
N ALA A 100 -9.01 4.39 0.42
CA ALA A 100 -7.65 4.55 -0.08
C ALA A 100 -7.21 3.34 -0.89
N ILE A 101 -6.32 3.60 -1.85
CA ILE A 101 -5.67 2.58 -2.66
C ILE A 101 -4.21 2.54 -2.23
N PHE A 102 -3.71 1.34 -2.00
CA PHE A 102 -2.33 1.10 -1.60
C PHE A 102 -1.62 0.29 -2.69
N ILE A 103 -0.42 0.69 -3.03
CA ILE A 103 0.40 -0.02 -4.02
C ILE A 103 1.76 -0.27 -3.40
N ILE A 104 2.19 -1.52 -3.38
CA ILE A 104 3.52 -1.86 -2.89
C ILE A 104 4.37 -2.43 -4.01
N HIS A 105 5.65 -2.17 -3.95
CA HIS A 105 6.62 -2.72 -4.90
C HIS A 105 7.96 -2.91 -4.20
N LYS A 106 8.43 -4.15 -4.17
CA LYS A 106 9.72 -4.49 -3.60
C LYS A 106 10.65 -4.93 -4.72
N GLN A 107 11.80 -4.27 -4.81
CA GLN A 107 12.81 -4.62 -5.79
C GLN A 107 13.87 -5.52 -5.16
N ASP A 108 14.53 -6.28 -6.01
CA ASP A 108 15.67 -7.08 -5.57
C ASP A 108 16.84 -6.20 -5.18
#